data_a9b3414e1d33a62f2d2f2f02ae7be05e
#
_entry.id   a9b3414e1d33a62f2d2f2f02ae7be05e
#
_cell.length_a   1.000
_cell.length_b   1.000
_cell.length_c   1.000
_cell.angle_alpha   90.00
_cell.angle_beta   90.00
_cell.angle_gamma   90.00
#
_symmetry.space_group_name_H-M   'P 1'
#
loop_
_entity.id
_entity.type
_entity.pdbx_description
1 polymer ?
#
loop_
_entity_poly.entity_id
_entity_poly.type
_entity_poly.pdbx_seq_one_letter_code
_entity_poly.pdbx_strand_id
1 'polypeptide(L)'
;RDRSPSRGLGDVYKRQILHREKNNDGKTIYNIVDGQQRTITFSLLLHALHELDTKEEGFKIDLLEQEVFDNAFSRHNIPNNLNAFRRRVYKENREENIDFIRDMKRLRDYIEKQCELIVVITDNLSEAFQFFDSQNARGKALYPHDLLKAYHLREMTNIDDAKTEQIVKEWEKIPQKYLAEFFGDYLYRIKEWVNGNWAYTLNEHNIYKFKGITKSDRTPYSQFYKSAFSYAELVNSSAMPFVSGTREVNAFQLNTPIIAGKPFFDYTKHYYNLLADIRDNSQYEGFYIKGDTIVKTLDKYYSRGTGNQIARLLFDTALLLYVDRFCPATYPTKVDTELFQQFVLYTFIWAYSLRAQYYHLGWLSAQNYILGRGGKGNVNSLNMYKLIADSDTPVSLLSLLADKLRPLSDGNLSKNVAKGIAERTVDHIEGGIYTDYFHFFKANTFYSK
;
A
#
# COMPACT_ATOMS: atom_id res chain seq x y z
N ARG A 1 13.63 -13.53 -25.60
CA ARG A 1 12.97 -13.93 -26.88
C ARG A 1 12.99 -15.45 -26.92
N ASP A 2 12.03 -16.09 -26.30
CA ASP A 2 11.81 -17.49 -26.52
C ASP A 2 10.67 -17.65 -27.53
N ARG A 3 11.02 -17.95 -28.75
CA ARG A 3 10.11 -18.23 -29.86
C ARG A 3 10.15 -19.73 -30.16
N SER A 4 9.95 -20.55 -29.16
CA SER A 4 9.65 -21.95 -29.38
C SER A 4 8.14 -22.09 -29.47
N PRO A 5 7.56 -22.57 -30.57
CA PRO A 5 6.15 -22.95 -30.55
C PRO A 5 6.02 -24.12 -29.59
N SER A 6 5.39 -23.89 -28.45
CA SER A 6 5.06 -24.93 -27.49
C SER A 6 4.06 -25.87 -28.16
N ARG A 7 4.56 -27.00 -28.64
CA ARG A 7 3.73 -28.15 -29.00
C ARG A 7 3.35 -28.87 -27.72
N GLY A 8 2.23 -28.51 -27.16
CA GLY A 8 1.72 -29.18 -25.97
C GLY A 8 0.91 -28.22 -25.09
N LEU A 9 0.30 -28.74 -24.08
CA LEU A 9 -0.52 -28.08 -23.05
C LEU A 9 0.12 -26.83 -22.38
N GLY A 10 1.25 -26.37 -22.90
CA GLY A 10 2.02 -25.23 -22.39
C GLY A 10 1.34 -23.87 -22.48
N ASP A 11 0.41 -23.62 -23.39
CA ASP A 11 -0.28 -22.34 -23.54
C ASP A 11 -1.61 -22.25 -22.78
N VAL A 12 -2.00 -23.32 -22.07
CA VAL A 12 -3.24 -23.38 -21.28
C VAL A 12 -2.98 -22.83 -19.89
N TYR A 13 -2.37 -21.65 -19.79
CA TYR A 13 -1.99 -21.07 -18.49
C TYR A 13 -3.10 -20.28 -17.80
N LYS A 14 -4.31 -20.27 -18.39
CA LYS A 14 -5.42 -19.51 -17.81
C LYS A 14 -6.45 -20.47 -17.26
N ARG A 15 -6.21 -20.95 -16.05
CA ARG A 15 -7.16 -21.76 -15.30
C ARG A 15 -8.25 -20.90 -14.70
N GLN A 16 -9.39 -21.50 -14.49
CA GLN A 16 -10.44 -20.95 -13.61
C GLN A 16 -10.34 -21.61 -12.26
N ILE A 17 -10.60 -20.85 -11.21
CA ILE A 17 -10.66 -21.37 -9.85
C ILE A 17 -12.05 -21.09 -9.33
N LEU A 18 -12.76 -22.15 -8.96
CA LEU A 18 -14.10 -22.11 -8.43
C LEU A 18 -14.09 -22.64 -6.98
N HIS A 19 -14.70 -21.90 -6.09
CA HIS A 19 -15.06 -22.39 -4.76
C HIS A 19 -16.48 -22.95 -4.81
N ARG A 20 -16.62 -24.21 -4.42
CA ARG A 20 -17.90 -24.89 -4.37
C ARG A 20 -18.48 -24.81 -2.96
N GLU A 21 -19.69 -24.34 -2.84
CA GLU A 21 -20.43 -24.29 -1.57
C GLU A 21 -21.91 -24.69 -1.76
N LYS A 22 -22.62 -24.87 -0.67
CA LYS A 22 -24.06 -25.07 -0.69
C LYS A 22 -24.71 -23.80 -0.17
N ASN A 23 -25.72 -23.32 -0.93
CA ASN A 23 -26.56 -22.22 -0.45
C ASN A 23 -27.53 -22.68 0.67
N ASN A 24 -28.27 -21.74 1.21
CA ASN A 24 -29.25 -22.00 2.28
C ASN A 24 -30.34 -23.05 1.89
N ASP A 25 -30.59 -23.21 0.60
CA ASP A 25 -31.56 -24.16 0.05
C ASP A 25 -30.91 -25.52 -0.27
N GLY A 26 -29.65 -25.74 0.07
CA GLY A 26 -28.89 -26.97 -0.18
C GLY A 26 -28.41 -27.13 -1.63
N LYS A 27 -28.66 -26.15 -2.51
CA LYS A 27 -28.20 -26.17 -3.90
C LYS A 27 -26.70 -25.84 -3.96
N THR A 28 -25.98 -26.59 -4.79
CA THR A 28 -24.56 -26.34 -5.02
C THR A 28 -24.36 -25.05 -5.85
N ILE A 29 -23.51 -24.14 -5.33
CA ILE A 29 -23.10 -22.90 -5.99
C ILE A 29 -21.60 -22.95 -6.24
N TYR A 30 -21.17 -22.35 -7.34
CA TYR A 30 -19.76 -22.21 -7.72
C TYR A 30 -19.39 -20.72 -7.75
N ASN A 31 -18.65 -20.28 -6.76
CA ASN A 31 -18.13 -18.89 -6.72
C ASN A 31 -16.84 -18.81 -7.50
N ILE A 32 -16.76 -17.88 -8.44
CA ILE A 32 -15.57 -17.70 -9.27
C ILE A 32 -14.50 -16.91 -8.46
N VAL A 33 -13.44 -17.60 -8.03
CA VAL A 33 -12.32 -17.00 -7.31
C VAL A 33 -11.32 -16.39 -8.29
N ASP A 34 -11.01 -17.08 -9.38
CA ASP A 34 -10.18 -16.56 -10.48
C ASP A 34 -10.84 -16.85 -11.83
N GLY A 35 -10.58 -15.93 -12.77
CA GLY A 35 -11.08 -16.04 -14.14
C GLY A 35 -12.40 -15.31 -14.41
N GLN A 36 -12.88 -14.48 -13.48
CA GLN A 36 -14.14 -13.73 -13.61
C GLN A 36 -14.25 -12.99 -14.95
N GLN A 37 -13.27 -12.15 -15.29
CA GLN A 37 -13.27 -11.38 -16.54
C GLN A 37 -13.29 -12.29 -17.77
N ARG A 38 -12.55 -13.39 -17.76
CA ARG A 38 -12.52 -14.36 -18.86
C ARG A 38 -13.85 -15.04 -19.03
N THR A 39 -14.43 -15.52 -17.92
CA THR A 39 -15.73 -16.17 -17.93
C THR A 39 -16.81 -15.24 -18.49
N ILE A 40 -16.89 -14.01 -17.99
CA ILE A 40 -17.85 -13.01 -18.48
C ILE A 40 -17.59 -12.71 -19.97
N THR A 41 -16.35 -12.53 -20.40
CA THR A 41 -16.01 -12.22 -21.78
C THR A 41 -16.42 -13.36 -22.71
N PHE A 42 -16.14 -14.61 -22.36
CA PHE A 42 -16.55 -15.76 -23.17
C PHE A 42 -18.08 -15.92 -23.18
N SER A 43 -18.74 -15.69 -22.05
CA SER A 43 -20.20 -15.72 -21.97
C SER A 43 -20.85 -14.67 -22.89
N LEU A 44 -20.33 -13.44 -22.89
CA LEU A 44 -20.80 -12.37 -23.76
C LEU A 44 -20.54 -12.68 -25.26
N LEU A 45 -19.38 -13.24 -25.58
CA LEU A 45 -19.05 -13.65 -26.95
C LEU A 45 -19.99 -14.76 -27.42
N LEU A 46 -20.17 -15.83 -26.63
CA LEU A 46 -21.08 -16.93 -26.95
C LEU A 46 -22.51 -16.43 -27.09
N HIS A 47 -22.96 -15.56 -26.18
CA HIS A 47 -24.28 -14.95 -26.29
C HIS A 47 -24.48 -14.21 -27.62
N ALA A 48 -23.51 -13.37 -28.01
CA ALA A 48 -23.56 -12.65 -29.28
C ALA A 48 -23.49 -13.57 -30.51
N LEU A 49 -22.78 -14.70 -30.43
CA LEU A 49 -22.73 -15.71 -31.50
C LEU A 49 -24.02 -16.52 -31.60
N HIS A 50 -24.68 -16.82 -30.50
CA HIS A 50 -25.98 -17.51 -30.47
C HIS A 50 -27.13 -16.64 -31.01
N GLU A 51 -27.06 -15.32 -30.80
CA GLU A 51 -28.04 -14.39 -31.36
C GLU A 51 -28.11 -14.42 -32.93
N LEU A 52 -27.07 -14.97 -33.58
CA LEU A 52 -27.11 -15.19 -35.04
C LEU A 52 -28.10 -16.29 -35.49
N ASP A 53 -28.48 -17.14 -34.57
CA ASP A 53 -29.37 -18.27 -34.82
C ASP A 53 -30.78 -17.98 -34.31
N THR A 54 -31.52 -17.16 -35.05
CA THR A 54 -32.91 -16.74 -34.69
C THR A 54 -33.89 -17.87 -34.51
N LYS A 55 -33.48 -19.12 -34.72
CA LYS A 55 -34.30 -20.33 -34.54
C LYS A 55 -34.14 -21.01 -33.15
N GLU A 56 -33.12 -20.66 -32.39
CA GLU A 56 -32.90 -21.16 -31.04
C GLU A 56 -33.53 -20.20 -30.02
N GLU A 57 -34.85 -20.26 -29.85
CA GLU A 57 -35.47 -19.65 -28.68
C GLU A 57 -34.91 -20.33 -27.44
N GLY A 58 -34.16 -19.59 -26.63
CA GLY A 58 -33.86 -19.97 -25.27
C GLY A 58 -32.44 -20.28 -24.91
N PHE A 59 -31.40 -19.87 -25.69
CA PHE A 59 -30.05 -19.93 -25.19
C PHE A 59 -29.85 -18.89 -24.07
N LYS A 60 -29.90 -19.35 -22.86
CA LYS A 60 -29.70 -18.54 -21.66
C LYS A 60 -28.35 -18.87 -21.06
N ILE A 61 -27.64 -17.87 -20.64
CA ILE A 61 -26.41 -18.01 -19.89
C ILE A 61 -26.70 -17.56 -18.47
N ASP A 62 -26.85 -18.49 -17.54
CA ASP A 62 -27.21 -18.24 -16.13
C ASP A 62 -26.34 -17.14 -15.51
N LEU A 63 -25.06 -17.07 -15.88
CA LEU A 63 -24.14 -16.04 -15.39
C LEU A 63 -24.55 -14.62 -15.80
N LEU A 64 -25.19 -14.46 -16.98
CA LEU A 64 -25.61 -13.15 -17.49
C LEU A 64 -27.02 -12.78 -17.03
N GLU A 65 -27.78 -13.73 -16.50
CA GLU A 65 -29.13 -13.51 -15.97
C GLU A 65 -29.14 -13.11 -14.48
N GLN A 66 -27.98 -12.99 -13.85
CA GLN A 66 -27.88 -12.49 -12.48
C GLN A 66 -28.40 -11.04 -12.39
N GLU A 67 -29.31 -10.81 -11.45
CA GLU A 67 -30.04 -9.54 -11.33
C GLU A 67 -29.13 -8.31 -11.10
N VAL A 68 -27.93 -8.49 -10.55
CA VAL A 68 -27.08 -7.34 -10.20
C VAL A 68 -25.60 -7.62 -10.37
N PHE A 69 -24.98 -7.00 -11.35
CA PHE A 69 -23.55 -6.70 -11.28
C PHE A 69 -23.40 -5.41 -10.47
N ASP A 70 -23.08 -5.53 -9.21
CA ASP A 70 -23.17 -4.43 -8.24
C ASP A 70 -22.08 -3.37 -8.38
N ASN A 71 -21.04 -3.66 -9.16
CA ASN A 71 -19.93 -2.77 -9.44
C ASN A 71 -20.25 -1.82 -10.61
N ALA A 72 -20.09 -0.51 -10.40
CA ALA A 72 -20.33 0.51 -11.43
C ALA A 72 -19.52 0.28 -12.73
N PHE A 73 -18.28 -0.24 -12.63
CA PHE A 73 -17.47 -0.58 -13.78
C PHE A 73 -18.06 -1.76 -14.56
N SER A 74 -18.55 -2.78 -13.87
CA SER A 74 -19.20 -3.94 -14.51
C SER A 74 -20.49 -3.54 -15.18
N ARG A 75 -21.32 -2.73 -14.52
CA ARG A 75 -22.59 -2.20 -15.10
C ARG A 75 -22.35 -1.40 -16.38
N HIS A 76 -21.24 -0.70 -16.48
CA HIS A 76 -20.89 0.06 -17.69
C HIS A 76 -20.22 -0.82 -18.75
N ASN A 77 -19.26 -1.67 -18.36
CA ASN A 77 -18.42 -2.40 -19.30
C ASN A 77 -19.09 -3.63 -19.89
N ILE A 78 -19.97 -4.33 -19.16
CA ILE A 78 -20.65 -5.52 -19.68
C ILE A 78 -21.54 -5.19 -20.89
N PRO A 79 -22.45 -4.21 -20.82
CA PRO A 79 -23.23 -3.81 -22.01
C PRO A 79 -22.35 -3.28 -23.14
N ASN A 80 -21.30 -2.53 -22.85
CA ASN A 80 -20.39 -2.01 -23.87
C ASN A 80 -19.64 -3.13 -24.59
N ASN A 81 -19.16 -4.13 -23.87
CA ASN A 81 -18.48 -5.28 -24.42
C ASN A 81 -19.44 -6.16 -25.25
N LEU A 82 -20.65 -6.40 -24.76
CA LEU A 82 -21.68 -7.11 -25.52
C LEU A 82 -22.00 -6.38 -26.83
N ASN A 83 -22.19 -5.07 -26.78
CA ASN A 83 -22.41 -4.26 -27.95
C ASN A 83 -21.20 -4.24 -28.91
N ALA A 84 -19.97 -4.35 -28.41
CA ALA A 84 -18.78 -4.48 -29.23
C ALA A 84 -18.75 -5.86 -29.96
N PHE A 85 -19.09 -6.95 -29.25
CA PHE A 85 -19.22 -8.27 -29.87
C PHE A 85 -20.35 -8.29 -30.92
N ARG A 86 -21.54 -7.78 -30.57
CA ARG A 86 -22.65 -7.65 -31.49
C ARG A 86 -22.26 -6.87 -32.76
N ARG A 87 -21.62 -5.71 -32.62
CA ARG A 87 -21.12 -4.92 -33.74
C ARG A 87 -20.14 -5.70 -34.59
N ARG A 88 -19.25 -6.51 -33.99
CA ARG A 88 -18.30 -7.33 -34.75
C ARG A 88 -18.97 -8.47 -35.46
N VAL A 89 -19.94 -9.13 -34.78
CA VAL A 89 -20.70 -10.26 -35.32
C VAL A 89 -21.73 -9.83 -36.38
N TYR A 90 -22.34 -8.63 -36.22
CA TYR A 90 -23.37 -8.12 -37.17
C TYR A 90 -22.86 -7.08 -38.16
N LYS A 91 -21.70 -6.49 -38.00
CA LYS A 91 -21.21 -5.39 -38.81
C LYS A 91 -21.04 -5.76 -40.30
N GLU A 92 -20.78 -7.03 -40.59
CA GLU A 92 -20.63 -7.58 -41.92
C GLU A 92 -21.88 -8.39 -42.34
N ASN A 93 -22.88 -8.43 -41.48
CA ASN A 93 -24.13 -9.14 -41.67
C ASN A 93 -25.14 -8.22 -42.40
N ARG A 94 -24.74 -7.70 -43.54
CA ARG A 94 -25.74 -7.35 -44.53
C ARG A 94 -26.19 -8.67 -45.14
N GLU A 95 -27.48 -8.83 -45.36
CA GLU A 95 -28.21 -10.06 -45.75
C GLU A 95 -27.60 -10.89 -46.93
N GLU A 96 -26.45 -10.47 -47.46
CA GLU A 96 -25.79 -11.02 -48.62
C GLU A 96 -24.49 -11.81 -48.30
N ASN A 97 -23.98 -11.81 -47.06
CA ASN A 97 -22.69 -12.48 -46.79
C ASN A 97 -22.90 -13.82 -46.04
N ILE A 98 -23.41 -14.79 -46.74
CA ILE A 98 -23.64 -16.17 -46.28
C ILE A 98 -22.33 -16.80 -45.74
N ASP A 99 -21.21 -16.46 -46.34
CA ASP A 99 -19.89 -16.99 -45.92
C ASP A 99 -19.49 -16.49 -44.54
N PHE A 100 -19.74 -15.22 -44.25
CA PHE A 100 -19.44 -14.66 -42.92
C PHE A 100 -20.31 -15.29 -41.82
N ILE A 101 -21.57 -15.46 -42.04
CA ILE A 101 -22.49 -16.12 -41.09
C ILE A 101 -22.03 -17.56 -40.84
N ARG A 102 -21.69 -18.28 -41.89
CA ARG A 102 -21.15 -19.65 -41.80
C ARG A 102 -19.85 -19.69 -40.96
N ASP A 103 -18.96 -18.72 -41.14
CA ASP A 103 -17.70 -18.66 -40.38
C ASP A 103 -17.92 -18.29 -38.93
N MET A 104 -18.89 -17.44 -38.61
CA MET A 104 -19.27 -17.16 -37.22
C MET A 104 -19.89 -18.37 -36.52
N LYS A 105 -20.73 -19.14 -37.22
CA LYS A 105 -21.26 -20.41 -36.71
C LYS A 105 -20.16 -21.45 -36.52
N ARG A 106 -19.20 -21.53 -37.42
CA ARG A 106 -18.00 -22.38 -37.26
C ARG A 106 -17.19 -21.96 -36.07
N LEU A 107 -17.02 -20.65 -35.82
CA LEU A 107 -16.31 -20.13 -34.65
C LEU A 107 -17.03 -20.52 -33.36
N ARG A 108 -18.36 -20.38 -33.30
CA ARG A 108 -19.16 -20.85 -32.15
C ARG A 108 -18.96 -22.34 -31.90
N ASP A 109 -19.15 -23.16 -32.94
CA ASP A 109 -18.99 -24.61 -32.85
C ASP A 109 -17.57 -25.02 -32.45
N TYR A 110 -16.56 -24.28 -32.91
CA TYR A 110 -15.18 -24.49 -32.47
C TYR A 110 -14.99 -24.18 -30.99
N ILE A 111 -15.51 -23.05 -30.49
CA ILE A 111 -15.42 -22.67 -29.08
C ILE A 111 -16.11 -23.70 -28.19
N GLU A 112 -17.31 -24.14 -28.57
CA GLU A 112 -18.13 -25.05 -27.75
C GLU A 112 -17.65 -26.51 -27.80
N LYS A 113 -17.12 -26.95 -28.92
CA LYS A 113 -16.82 -28.37 -29.16
C LYS A 113 -15.33 -28.72 -29.20
N GLN A 114 -14.46 -27.72 -29.44
CA GLN A 114 -13.03 -27.93 -29.66
C GLN A 114 -12.16 -27.21 -28.62
N CYS A 115 -12.70 -26.25 -27.87
CA CYS A 115 -11.97 -25.55 -26.83
C CYS A 115 -12.17 -26.25 -25.48
N GLU A 116 -11.08 -26.47 -24.75
CA GLU A 116 -11.09 -27.01 -23.41
C GLU A 116 -10.59 -25.97 -22.42
N LEU A 117 -11.23 -25.91 -21.27
CA LEU A 117 -10.85 -25.05 -20.16
C LEU A 117 -10.46 -25.89 -18.96
N ILE A 118 -9.36 -25.53 -18.30
CA ILE A 118 -8.98 -26.14 -17.03
C ILE A 118 -9.69 -25.39 -15.92
N VAL A 119 -10.56 -26.11 -15.20
CA VAL A 119 -11.28 -25.59 -14.05
C VAL A 119 -10.81 -26.33 -12.80
N VAL A 120 -10.30 -25.60 -11.83
CA VAL A 120 -9.97 -26.13 -10.50
C VAL A 120 -11.13 -25.84 -9.57
N ILE A 121 -11.74 -26.88 -9.02
CA ILE A 121 -12.86 -26.75 -8.08
C ILE A 121 -12.35 -27.22 -6.71
N THR A 122 -12.57 -26.41 -5.69
CA THR A 122 -12.27 -26.77 -4.30
C THR A 122 -13.44 -26.40 -3.39
N ASP A 123 -13.61 -27.21 -2.35
CA ASP A 123 -14.58 -26.94 -1.26
C ASP A 123 -13.96 -26.07 -0.16
N ASN A 124 -12.66 -25.81 -0.24
CA ASN A 124 -11.92 -25.03 0.73
C ASN A 124 -11.53 -23.67 0.14
N LEU A 125 -12.18 -22.63 0.63
CA LEU A 125 -11.93 -21.26 0.18
C LEU A 125 -10.45 -20.84 0.36
N SER A 126 -9.78 -21.34 1.41
CA SER A 126 -8.35 -21.08 1.66
C SER A 126 -7.46 -21.68 0.57
N GLU A 127 -7.77 -22.90 0.12
CA GLU A 127 -7.06 -23.52 -1.00
C GLU A 127 -7.33 -22.80 -2.31
N ALA A 128 -8.56 -22.35 -2.55
CA ALA A 128 -8.89 -21.55 -3.72
C ALA A 128 -8.00 -20.30 -3.82
N PHE A 129 -7.81 -19.59 -2.71
CA PHE A 129 -6.92 -18.44 -2.66
C PHE A 129 -5.43 -18.80 -2.78
N GLN A 130 -4.99 -19.94 -2.25
CA GLN A 130 -3.61 -20.41 -2.46
C GLN A 130 -3.33 -20.70 -3.94
N PHE A 131 -4.29 -21.31 -4.63
CA PHE A 131 -4.21 -21.50 -6.09
C PHE A 131 -4.20 -20.17 -6.82
N PHE A 132 -5.05 -19.23 -6.43
CA PHE A 132 -5.09 -17.88 -6.98
C PHE A 132 -3.73 -17.16 -6.83
N ASP A 133 -3.16 -17.15 -5.63
CA ASP A 133 -1.84 -16.55 -5.36
C ASP A 133 -0.74 -17.19 -6.20
N SER A 134 -0.74 -18.52 -6.31
CA SER A 134 0.26 -19.25 -7.10
C SER A 134 0.17 -18.99 -8.61
N GLN A 135 -1.02 -18.68 -9.12
CA GLN A 135 -1.25 -18.38 -10.54
C GLN A 135 -0.84 -16.94 -10.89
N ASN A 136 -1.08 -16.00 -9.97
CA ASN A 136 -0.74 -14.59 -10.18
C ASN A 136 0.77 -14.33 -10.26
N ALA A 137 1.58 -15.22 -9.71
CA ALA A 137 3.04 -15.21 -9.88
C ALA A 137 3.50 -15.36 -11.34
N ARG A 138 2.62 -15.76 -12.26
CA ARG A 138 2.92 -16.00 -13.68
C ARG A 138 2.33 -14.99 -14.66
N GLY A 139 1.50 -14.04 -14.20
CA GLY A 139 0.86 -13.00 -15.02
C GLY A 139 1.45 -11.61 -14.77
N LYS A 140 0.65 -10.54 -15.05
CA LYS A 140 0.97 -9.22 -14.50
C LYS A 140 0.86 -9.35 -12.98
N ALA A 141 1.99 -9.22 -12.30
CA ALA A 141 2.05 -9.33 -10.85
C ALA A 141 1.01 -8.41 -10.20
N LEU A 142 0.22 -8.95 -9.28
CA LEU A 142 -0.62 -8.14 -8.42
C LEU A 142 0.27 -7.26 -7.54
N TYR A 143 -0.25 -6.13 -7.16
CA TYR A 143 0.43 -5.34 -6.16
C TYR A 143 0.46 -6.10 -4.82
N PRO A 144 1.52 -5.96 -4.02
CA PRO A 144 1.60 -6.61 -2.70
C PRO A 144 0.40 -6.32 -1.80
N HIS A 145 -0.15 -5.11 -1.88
CA HIS A 145 -1.33 -4.72 -1.10
C HIS A 145 -2.64 -5.38 -1.59
N ASP A 146 -2.74 -5.81 -2.85
CA ASP A 146 -3.87 -6.62 -3.33
C ASP A 146 -3.83 -8.04 -2.73
N LEU A 147 -2.63 -8.62 -2.65
CA LEU A 147 -2.43 -9.92 -1.99
C LEU A 147 -2.76 -9.84 -0.49
N LEU A 148 -2.38 -8.74 0.16
CA LEU A 148 -2.72 -8.50 1.56
C LEU A 148 -4.22 -8.31 1.74
N LYS A 149 -4.91 -7.54 0.88
CA LYS A 149 -6.36 -7.41 0.89
C LYS A 149 -7.04 -8.78 0.84
N ALA A 150 -6.67 -9.61 -0.14
CA ALA A 150 -7.23 -10.94 -0.31
C ALA A 150 -6.98 -11.84 0.92
N TYR A 151 -5.76 -11.81 1.47
CA TYR A 151 -5.41 -12.55 2.67
C TYR A 151 -6.27 -12.16 3.87
N HIS A 152 -6.39 -10.86 4.15
CA HIS A 152 -7.10 -10.39 5.33
C HIS A 152 -8.63 -10.53 5.20
N LEU A 153 -9.19 -10.40 3.98
CA LEU A 153 -10.60 -10.71 3.74
C LEU A 153 -10.93 -12.18 4.09
N ARG A 154 -10.05 -13.10 3.74
CA ARG A 154 -10.18 -14.52 4.12
C ARG A 154 -10.17 -14.71 5.63
N GLU A 155 -9.36 -13.96 6.36
CA GLU A 155 -9.30 -14.05 7.83
C GLU A 155 -10.49 -13.37 8.54
N MET A 156 -11.37 -12.69 7.81
CA MET A 156 -12.60 -12.05 8.32
C MET A 156 -13.74 -13.05 8.50
N THR A 157 -13.49 -14.15 9.19
CA THR A 157 -14.55 -15.11 9.52
C THR A 157 -15.54 -14.50 10.54
N ASN A 158 -16.84 -14.73 10.34
CA ASN A 158 -17.93 -14.28 11.23
C ASN A 158 -18.20 -12.75 11.21
N ILE A 159 -17.92 -12.09 10.12
CA ILE A 159 -18.33 -10.71 9.89
C ILE A 159 -19.46 -10.72 8.87
N ASP A 160 -20.48 -9.90 9.11
CA ASP A 160 -21.60 -9.69 8.21
C ASP A 160 -21.13 -9.24 6.82
N ASP A 161 -21.73 -9.78 5.77
CA ASP A 161 -21.40 -9.47 4.38
C ASP A 161 -21.51 -7.98 4.08
N ALA A 162 -22.51 -7.29 4.62
CA ALA A 162 -22.67 -5.86 4.44
C ALA A 162 -21.49 -5.04 5.02
N LYS A 163 -20.97 -5.45 6.18
CA LYS A 163 -19.77 -4.83 6.77
C LYS A 163 -18.51 -5.14 5.96
N THR A 164 -18.40 -6.36 5.47
CA THR A 164 -17.26 -6.76 4.60
C THR A 164 -17.26 -5.93 3.32
N GLU A 165 -18.42 -5.78 2.69
CA GLU A 165 -18.58 -4.95 1.50
C GLU A 165 -18.21 -3.47 1.76
N GLN A 166 -18.64 -2.92 2.89
CA GLN A 166 -18.28 -1.55 3.28
C GLN A 166 -16.75 -1.39 3.41
N ILE A 167 -16.06 -2.33 4.07
CA ILE A 167 -14.60 -2.32 4.22
C ILE A 167 -13.91 -2.36 2.85
N VAL A 168 -14.39 -3.23 1.96
CA VAL A 168 -13.85 -3.32 0.60
C VAL A 168 -14.08 -2.03 -0.17
N LYS A 169 -15.27 -1.43 -0.10
CA LYS A 169 -15.58 -0.14 -0.74
C LYS A 169 -14.67 0.99 -0.22
N GLU A 170 -14.41 1.02 1.09
CA GLU A 170 -13.48 2.02 1.66
C GLU A 170 -12.04 1.83 1.17
N TRP A 171 -11.57 0.60 1.13
CA TRP A 171 -10.24 0.28 0.58
C TRP A 171 -10.11 0.69 -0.89
N GLU A 172 -11.11 0.41 -1.71
CA GLU A 172 -11.10 0.69 -3.15
C GLU A 172 -11.20 2.18 -3.49
N LYS A 173 -11.58 3.02 -2.53
CA LYS A 173 -11.51 4.48 -2.70
C LYS A 173 -10.08 5.01 -2.75
N ILE A 174 -9.13 4.28 -2.16
CA ILE A 174 -7.72 4.67 -2.17
C ILE A 174 -7.09 4.25 -3.49
N PRO A 175 -6.55 5.17 -4.30
CA PRO A 175 -5.92 4.80 -5.56
C PRO A 175 -4.74 3.85 -5.35
N GLN A 176 -4.60 2.85 -6.22
CA GLN A 176 -3.59 1.79 -6.15
C GLN A 176 -2.16 2.32 -6.00
N LYS A 177 -1.85 3.42 -6.66
CA LYS A 177 -0.54 4.07 -6.56
C LYS A 177 -0.23 4.52 -5.13
N TYR A 178 -1.21 5.10 -4.45
CA TYR A 178 -1.03 5.57 -3.07
C TYR A 178 -0.95 4.41 -2.08
N LEU A 179 -1.71 3.32 -2.29
CA LEU A 179 -1.55 2.11 -1.49
C LEU A 179 -0.17 1.48 -1.68
N ALA A 180 0.35 1.44 -2.91
CA ALA A 180 1.69 0.92 -3.18
C ALA A 180 2.77 1.74 -2.48
N GLU A 181 2.70 3.07 -2.55
CA GLU A 181 3.60 4.00 -1.85
C GLU A 181 3.47 3.82 -0.33
N PHE A 182 2.26 3.82 0.19
CA PHE A 182 1.98 3.70 1.62
C PHE A 182 2.54 2.41 2.22
N PHE A 183 2.22 1.25 1.63
CA PHE A 183 2.74 -0.02 2.12
C PHE A 183 4.23 -0.21 1.86
N GLY A 184 4.70 0.16 0.65
CA GLY A 184 6.07 -0.09 0.21
C GLY A 184 7.08 0.91 0.75
N ASP A 185 6.78 2.21 0.63
CA ASP A 185 7.75 3.25 0.98
C ASP A 185 7.64 3.69 2.44
N TYR A 186 6.43 3.68 3.03
CA TYR A 186 6.27 4.08 4.42
C TYR A 186 6.29 2.88 5.36
N LEU A 187 5.26 2.06 5.39
CA LEU A 187 5.10 1.04 6.42
C LEU A 187 6.17 -0.06 6.39
N TYR A 188 6.48 -0.58 5.20
CA TYR A 188 7.47 -1.64 5.06
C TYR A 188 8.87 -1.16 5.47
N ARG A 189 9.25 0.04 5.04
CA ARG A 189 10.55 0.61 5.37
C ARG A 189 10.69 0.89 6.86
N ILE A 190 9.67 1.44 7.51
CA ILE A 190 9.68 1.64 8.97
C ILE A 190 9.91 0.31 9.68
N LYS A 191 9.16 -0.75 9.32
CA LYS A 191 9.33 -2.08 9.93
C LYS A 191 10.75 -2.65 9.75
N GLU A 192 11.35 -2.47 8.59
CA GLU A 192 12.72 -2.93 8.34
C GLU A 192 13.74 -2.11 9.12
N TRP A 193 13.64 -0.78 9.06
CA TRP A 193 14.62 0.10 9.69
C TRP A 193 14.59 0.07 11.22
N VAL A 194 13.42 -0.08 11.83
CA VAL A 194 13.30 -0.33 13.28
C VAL A 194 14.09 -1.57 13.69
N ASN A 195 14.05 -2.62 12.88
CA ASN A 195 14.80 -3.86 13.13
C ASN A 195 16.27 -3.82 12.68
N GLY A 196 16.76 -2.69 12.17
CA GLY A 196 18.13 -2.55 11.69
C GLY A 196 18.42 -3.26 10.37
N ASN A 197 17.38 -3.59 9.61
CA ASN A 197 17.47 -4.25 8.32
C ASN A 197 17.48 -3.26 7.16
N TRP A 198 18.01 -3.69 6.01
CA TRP A 198 17.85 -3.00 4.76
C TRP A 198 16.40 -3.10 4.28
N ALA A 199 15.82 -1.97 3.91
CA ALA A 199 14.48 -1.93 3.31
C ALA A 199 14.60 -1.81 1.79
N TYR A 200 14.44 -2.92 1.10
CA TYR A 200 14.42 -2.93 -0.37
C TYR A 200 13.04 -2.52 -0.92
N THR A 201 12.35 -3.44 -1.55
CA THR A 201 11.04 -3.21 -2.12
C THR A 201 10.06 -4.23 -1.55
N LEU A 202 8.88 -3.77 -1.17
CA LEU A 202 7.80 -4.67 -0.81
C LEU A 202 7.36 -5.45 -2.06
N ASN A 203 7.33 -6.78 -1.95
CA ASN A 203 6.93 -7.69 -3.02
C ASN A 203 6.19 -8.90 -2.44
N GLU A 204 5.75 -9.81 -3.30
CA GLU A 204 5.01 -11.02 -2.90
C GLU A 204 5.75 -11.92 -1.90
N HIS A 205 7.08 -11.90 -1.88
CA HIS A 205 7.88 -12.76 -1.00
C HIS A 205 7.99 -12.20 0.43
N ASN A 206 7.80 -10.90 0.62
CA ASN A 206 7.96 -10.26 1.92
C ASN A 206 6.67 -9.69 2.53
N ILE A 207 5.52 -9.89 1.87
CA ILE A 207 4.19 -9.51 2.41
C ILE A 207 3.86 -10.18 3.74
N TYR A 208 4.54 -11.29 4.09
CA TYR A 208 4.32 -11.98 5.36
C TYR A 208 4.48 -11.05 6.58
N LYS A 209 5.25 -9.99 6.45
CA LYS A 209 5.44 -8.96 7.50
C LYS A 209 4.16 -8.19 7.84
N PHE A 210 3.16 -8.24 6.97
CA PHE A 210 1.85 -7.63 7.16
C PHE A 210 0.71 -8.65 7.34
N LYS A 211 0.97 -9.95 7.23
CA LYS A 211 -0.06 -10.98 7.44
C LYS A 211 -0.53 -11.03 8.90
N GLY A 212 0.37 -10.76 9.82
CA GLY A 212 0.03 -10.61 11.24
C GLY A 212 -0.35 -11.90 11.95
N ILE A 213 -0.96 -11.75 13.13
CA ILE A 213 -1.41 -12.82 14.00
C ILE A 213 -2.83 -13.24 13.60
N THR A 214 -3.04 -14.53 13.32
CA THR A 214 -4.35 -15.08 12.95
C THR A 214 -5.19 -15.45 14.19
N LYS A 215 -6.50 -15.64 14.00
CA LYS A 215 -7.40 -16.09 15.08
C LYS A 215 -6.99 -17.45 15.65
N SER A 216 -6.39 -18.32 14.85
CA SER A 216 -6.00 -19.68 15.23
C SER A 216 -4.68 -19.72 16.04
N ASP A 217 -3.85 -18.67 15.99
CA ASP A 217 -2.59 -18.61 16.73
C ASP A 217 -2.83 -18.64 18.24
N ARG A 218 -2.17 -19.57 18.92
CA ARG A 218 -2.34 -19.82 20.37
C ARG A 218 -1.05 -19.66 21.19
N THR A 219 0.00 -19.11 20.58
CA THR A 219 1.26 -18.87 21.33
C THR A 219 1.07 -17.79 22.40
N PRO A 220 1.82 -17.81 23.50
CA PRO A 220 1.78 -16.73 24.49
C PRO A 220 1.99 -15.36 23.91
N TYR A 221 2.90 -15.24 22.92
CA TYR A 221 3.14 -14.03 22.16
C TYR A 221 1.86 -13.52 21.46
N SER A 222 1.19 -14.40 20.71
CA SER A 222 -0.03 -14.03 19.98
C SER A 222 -1.19 -13.69 20.95
N GLN A 223 -1.30 -14.41 22.06
CA GLN A 223 -2.33 -14.14 23.06
C GLN A 223 -2.16 -12.77 23.72
N PHE A 224 -0.93 -12.36 24.00
CA PHE A 224 -0.65 -11.04 24.55
C PHE A 224 -1.18 -9.93 23.66
N TYR A 225 -0.84 -9.95 22.38
CA TYR A 225 -1.29 -8.90 21.44
C TYR A 225 -2.79 -8.96 21.15
N LYS A 226 -3.37 -10.14 21.06
CA LYS A 226 -4.84 -10.28 20.93
C LYS A 226 -5.56 -9.68 22.14
N SER A 227 -5.08 -9.96 23.35
CA SER A 227 -5.67 -9.43 24.56
C SER A 227 -5.53 -7.92 24.64
N ALA A 228 -4.36 -7.38 24.30
CA ALA A 228 -4.13 -5.94 24.26
C ALA A 228 -5.06 -5.23 23.24
N PHE A 229 -5.20 -5.80 22.06
CA PHE A 229 -6.10 -5.29 21.03
C PHE A 229 -7.57 -5.33 21.48
N SER A 230 -8.04 -6.48 22.00
CA SER A 230 -9.42 -6.63 22.48
C SER A 230 -9.71 -5.70 23.65
N TYR A 231 -8.73 -5.46 24.52
CA TYR A 231 -8.85 -4.50 25.61
C TYR A 231 -9.02 -3.06 25.08
N ALA A 232 -8.21 -2.65 24.12
CA ALA A 232 -8.33 -1.34 23.49
C ALA A 232 -9.70 -1.16 22.82
N GLU A 233 -10.19 -2.18 22.09
CA GLU A 233 -11.53 -2.14 21.50
C GLU A 233 -12.64 -2.05 22.55
N LEU A 234 -12.56 -2.84 23.63
CA LEU A 234 -13.52 -2.81 24.71
C LEU A 234 -13.60 -1.42 25.34
N VAL A 235 -12.47 -0.84 25.56
CA VAL A 235 -12.36 0.48 26.16
C VAL A 235 -12.93 1.56 25.26
N ASN A 236 -12.54 1.58 23.99
CA ASN A 236 -13.01 2.56 23.02
C ASN A 236 -14.51 2.43 22.75
N SER A 237 -15.09 1.23 22.94
CA SER A 237 -16.52 0.97 22.79
C SER A 237 -17.33 1.22 24.06
N SER A 238 -16.70 1.31 25.22
CA SER A 238 -17.37 1.46 26.52
C SER A 238 -17.42 2.92 26.95
N ALA A 239 -18.52 3.30 27.62
CA ALA A 239 -18.64 4.60 28.27
C ALA A 239 -17.87 4.70 29.59
N MET A 240 -17.04 3.72 29.92
CA MET A 240 -16.29 3.69 31.18
C MET A 240 -15.15 4.71 31.16
N PRO A 241 -15.03 5.55 32.19
CA PRO A 241 -13.88 6.44 32.34
C PRO A 241 -12.60 5.61 32.55
N PHE A 242 -11.57 5.98 31.82
CA PHE A 242 -10.28 5.30 31.88
C PHE A 242 -9.52 5.59 33.17
N VAL A 243 -8.81 4.60 33.65
CA VAL A 243 -7.88 4.74 34.77
C VAL A 243 -6.73 5.70 34.46
N SER A 244 -6.40 5.86 33.18
CA SER A 244 -5.37 6.78 32.68
C SER A 244 -5.86 8.18 32.35
N GLY A 245 -7.17 8.46 32.46
CA GLY A 245 -7.75 9.76 32.10
C GLY A 245 -7.90 10.01 30.59
N THR A 246 -7.51 9.07 29.73
CA THR A 246 -7.70 9.14 28.27
C THR A 246 -8.94 8.35 27.87
N ARG A 247 -9.76 8.92 26.97
CA ARG A 247 -10.98 8.25 26.50
C ARG A 247 -10.75 7.30 25.33
N GLU A 248 -9.66 7.47 24.61
CA GLU A 248 -9.31 6.62 23.46
C GLU A 248 -7.92 6.03 23.66
N VAL A 249 -7.82 4.72 23.46
CA VAL A 249 -6.56 3.99 23.42
C VAL A 249 -6.27 3.65 21.98
N ASN A 250 -5.09 4.03 21.49
CA ASN A 250 -4.65 3.56 20.21
C ASN A 250 -4.43 2.04 20.25
N ALA A 251 -5.26 1.31 19.52
CA ALA A 251 -5.16 -0.14 19.43
C ALA A 251 -3.99 -0.61 18.55
N PHE A 252 -3.32 0.32 17.87
CA PHE A 252 -2.27 0.03 16.88
C PHE A 252 -0.97 0.69 17.26
N GLN A 253 0.13 0.02 16.93
CA GLN A 253 1.48 0.59 16.92
C GLN A 253 2.25 0.04 15.72
N LEU A 254 3.05 0.89 15.06
CA LEU A 254 3.78 0.55 13.84
C LEU A 254 4.80 -0.58 14.02
N ASN A 255 5.39 -0.66 15.22
CA ASN A 255 6.41 -1.66 15.54
C ASN A 255 5.85 -2.94 16.17
N THR A 256 4.52 -3.05 16.36
CA THR A 256 3.87 -4.26 16.90
C THR A 256 3.30 -5.14 15.77
N PRO A 257 3.00 -6.41 16.08
CA PRO A 257 2.31 -7.28 15.14
C PRO A 257 0.90 -6.79 14.84
N ILE A 258 0.50 -6.96 13.59
CA ILE A 258 -0.86 -6.69 13.14
C ILE A 258 -1.74 -7.88 13.55
N ILE A 259 -3.01 -7.65 13.85
CA ILE A 259 -4.00 -8.72 13.96
C ILE A 259 -4.64 -8.92 12.60
N ALA A 260 -4.70 -10.18 12.13
CA ALA A 260 -5.24 -10.51 10.83
C ALA A 260 -6.78 -10.33 10.76
N GLY A 261 -7.29 -10.11 9.57
CA GLY A 261 -8.70 -9.86 9.31
C GLY A 261 -9.08 -8.38 9.36
N LYS A 262 -10.23 -8.05 9.93
CA LYS A 262 -10.74 -6.66 10.03
C LYS A 262 -9.73 -5.69 10.65
N PRO A 263 -9.01 -6.03 11.73
CA PRO A 263 -8.04 -5.12 12.34
C PRO A 263 -6.95 -4.62 11.39
N PHE A 264 -6.60 -5.39 10.37
CA PHE A 264 -5.66 -4.93 9.34
C PHE A 264 -6.23 -3.77 8.51
N PHE A 265 -7.50 -3.80 8.17
CA PHE A 265 -8.14 -2.71 7.41
C PHE A 265 -8.26 -1.46 8.28
N ASP A 266 -8.61 -1.63 9.56
CA ASP A 266 -8.66 -0.52 10.52
C ASP A 266 -7.26 0.08 10.75
N TYR A 267 -6.22 -0.75 10.90
CA TYR A 267 -4.82 -0.36 10.94
C TYR A 267 -4.41 0.44 9.70
N THR A 268 -4.76 -0.05 8.52
CA THR A 268 -4.43 0.62 7.26
C THR A 268 -5.09 1.99 7.19
N LYS A 269 -6.38 2.08 7.51
CA LYS A 269 -7.14 3.34 7.52
C LYS A 269 -6.54 4.33 8.52
N HIS A 270 -6.23 3.87 9.74
CA HIS A 270 -5.63 4.68 10.78
C HIS A 270 -4.32 5.34 10.31
N TYR A 271 -3.36 4.53 9.86
CA TYR A 271 -2.05 5.06 9.47
C TYR A 271 -2.06 5.80 8.13
N TYR A 272 -2.96 5.45 7.23
CA TYR A 272 -3.13 6.21 6.00
C TYR A 272 -3.61 7.64 6.28
N ASN A 273 -4.60 7.79 7.17
CA ASN A 273 -5.09 9.09 7.59
C ASN A 273 -4.03 9.85 8.39
N LEU A 274 -3.37 9.20 9.34
CA LEU A 274 -2.32 9.81 10.14
C LEU A 274 -1.16 10.33 9.28
N LEU A 275 -0.76 9.59 8.26
CA LEU A 275 0.26 10.04 7.31
C LEU A 275 -0.22 11.24 6.48
N ALA A 276 -1.47 11.23 6.03
CA ALA A 276 -2.06 12.37 5.33
C ALA A 276 -2.08 13.62 6.22
N ASP A 277 -2.52 13.50 7.46
CA ASP A 277 -2.53 14.59 8.44
C ASP A 277 -1.13 15.16 8.69
N ILE A 278 -0.11 14.30 8.82
CA ILE A 278 1.28 14.73 8.99
C ILE A 278 1.79 15.45 7.73
N ARG A 279 1.44 14.97 6.54
CA ARG A 279 1.91 15.57 5.27
C ARG A 279 1.19 16.85 4.91
N ASP A 280 -0.11 16.90 5.14
CA ASP A 280 -0.96 18.03 4.78
C ASP A 280 -1.03 19.11 5.88
N ASN A 281 -0.41 18.84 7.04
CA ASN A 281 -0.35 19.71 8.22
C ASN A 281 -1.72 20.13 8.80
N SER A 282 -2.79 19.47 8.43
CA SER A 282 -4.13 19.88 8.83
C SER A 282 -4.37 19.73 10.33
N GLN A 283 -3.99 18.59 10.90
CA GLN A 283 -4.15 18.29 12.32
C GLN A 283 -2.91 18.65 13.16
N TYR A 284 -1.75 18.62 12.54
CA TYR A 284 -0.47 18.87 13.20
C TYR A 284 0.13 20.24 12.89
N GLU A 285 -0.63 21.15 12.26
CA GLU A 285 -0.16 22.50 11.97
C GLU A 285 0.30 23.23 13.23
N GLY A 286 -0.37 23.01 14.36
CA GLY A 286 0.03 23.54 15.66
C GLY A 286 1.32 22.93 16.24
N PHE A 287 1.73 21.77 15.74
CA PHE A 287 2.96 21.07 16.17
C PHE A 287 4.18 21.47 15.34
N TYR A 288 4.00 22.00 14.14
CA TYR A 288 5.12 22.47 13.34
C TYR A 288 5.58 23.85 13.83
N ILE A 289 6.87 24.14 13.68
CA ILE A 289 7.45 25.42 14.08
C ILE A 289 6.67 26.56 13.40
N LYS A 290 6.12 27.40 14.22
CA LYS A 290 5.22 28.47 13.81
C LYS A 290 5.85 29.38 12.73
N GLY A 291 5.16 29.53 11.59
CA GLY A 291 5.52 30.54 10.59
C GLY A 291 6.30 30.05 9.42
N ASP A 292 6.65 28.81 9.36
CA ASP A 292 7.26 28.49 8.25
C ASP A 292 7.75 27.22 7.95
N THR A 293 7.80 27.06 7.22
CA THR A 293 8.83 27.15 6.24
C THR A 293 9.56 25.83 6.04
N ILE A 294 9.76 24.98 7.10
CA ILE A 294 10.38 23.69 6.85
C ILE A 294 9.51 22.87 5.90
N VAL A 295 8.28 22.64 6.24
CA VAL A 295 7.39 21.77 5.45
C VAL A 295 7.12 22.39 4.08
N LYS A 296 6.83 23.70 4.00
CA LYS A 296 6.67 24.39 2.71
C LYS A 296 7.92 24.34 1.85
N THR A 297 9.11 24.47 2.46
CA THR A 297 10.38 24.33 1.78
C THR A 297 10.60 22.91 1.28
N LEU A 298 10.25 21.90 2.09
CA LEU A 298 10.35 20.50 1.71
C LEU A 298 9.40 20.16 0.55
N ASP A 299 8.17 20.63 0.59
CA ASP A 299 7.18 20.43 -0.48
C ASP A 299 7.60 21.08 -1.79
N LYS A 300 8.15 22.30 -1.72
CA LYS A 300 8.68 23.01 -2.89
C LYS A 300 9.71 22.20 -3.66
N TYR A 301 10.51 21.39 -2.98
CA TYR A 301 11.61 20.65 -3.57
C TYR A 301 11.38 19.15 -3.73
N TYR A 302 10.28 18.62 -3.21
CA TYR A 302 9.98 17.19 -3.26
C TYR A 302 10.03 16.59 -4.67
N SER A 303 9.47 17.27 -5.65
CA SER A 303 9.43 16.81 -7.04
C SER A 303 10.77 16.93 -7.79
N ARG A 304 11.79 17.53 -7.18
CA ARG A 304 13.07 17.85 -7.83
C ARG A 304 14.16 16.83 -7.55
N GLY A 305 13.92 15.60 -7.98
CA GLY A 305 14.94 14.54 -8.00
C GLY A 305 14.91 13.58 -6.81
N THR A 306 15.45 12.40 -7.03
CA THR A 306 15.42 11.25 -6.13
C THR A 306 15.99 11.56 -4.74
N GLY A 307 17.05 12.35 -4.65
CA GLY A 307 17.67 12.67 -3.37
C GLY A 307 16.77 13.48 -2.44
N ASN A 308 15.96 14.39 -2.98
CA ASN A 308 15.00 15.17 -2.21
C ASN A 308 13.82 14.31 -1.79
N GLN A 309 13.35 13.39 -2.66
CA GLN A 309 12.31 12.44 -2.33
C GLN A 309 12.75 11.50 -1.20
N ILE A 310 13.99 11.01 -1.24
CA ILE A 310 14.55 10.17 -0.17
C ILE A 310 14.59 10.94 1.15
N ALA A 311 15.16 12.15 1.17
CA ALA A 311 15.26 12.94 2.39
C ALA A 311 13.86 13.27 2.98
N ARG A 312 12.90 13.61 2.12
CA ARG A 312 11.51 13.84 2.54
C ARG A 312 10.86 12.58 3.09
N LEU A 313 11.06 11.43 2.46
CA LEU A 313 10.55 10.17 2.94
C LEU A 313 11.11 9.82 4.33
N LEU A 314 12.42 10.03 4.54
CA LEU A 314 13.04 9.81 5.85
C LEU A 314 12.44 10.72 6.92
N PHE A 315 12.21 11.97 6.59
CA PHE A 315 11.57 12.92 7.47
C PHE A 315 10.13 12.48 7.81
N ASP A 316 9.29 12.24 6.82
CA ASP A 316 7.89 11.86 7.01
C ASP A 316 7.74 10.54 7.79
N THR A 317 8.55 9.53 7.48
CA THR A 317 8.49 8.21 8.15
C THR A 317 8.98 8.26 9.59
N ALA A 318 9.95 9.09 9.91
CA ALA A 318 10.39 9.28 11.30
C ALA A 318 9.33 10.04 12.11
N LEU A 319 8.70 11.06 11.52
CA LEU A 319 7.57 11.76 12.16
C LEU A 319 6.41 10.81 12.40
N LEU A 320 6.05 9.99 11.40
CA LEU A 320 4.96 9.01 11.53
C LEU A 320 5.21 8.06 12.71
N LEU A 321 6.43 7.54 12.84
CA LEU A 321 6.77 6.63 13.94
C LEU A 321 6.79 7.34 15.30
N TYR A 322 7.25 8.59 15.37
CA TYR A 322 7.23 9.38 16.61
C TYR A 322 5.80 9.69 17.05
N VAL A 323 4.96 10.16 16.13
CA VAL A 323 3.57 10.49 16.42
C VAL A 323 2.80 9.26 16.90
N ASP A 324 2.97 8.13 16.22
CA ASP A 324 2.39 6.86 16.61
C ASP A 324 2.74 6.44 18.05
N ARG A 325 3.98 6.70 18.45
CA ARG A 325 4.51 6.23 19.73
C ARG A 325 4.26 7.19 20.88
N PHE A 326 4.34 8.50 20.65
CA PHE A 326 4.44 9.49 21.71
C PHE A 326 3.38 10.59 21.67
N CYS A 327 2.68 10.79 20.56
CA CYS A 327 1.66 11.82 20.49
C CYS A 327 0.30 11.28 20.89
N PRO A 328 -0.39 11.90 21.86
CA PRO A 328 -1.76 11.53 22.18
C PRO A 328 -2.68 11.72 20.98
N ALA A 329 -3.58 10.77 20.74
CA ALA A 329 -4.56 10.87 19.64
C ALA A 329 -5.54 12.02 19.82
N THR A 330 -5.78 12.43 21.08
CA THR A 330 -6.72 13.50 21.44
C THR A 330 -6.12 14.39 22.50
N TYR A 331 -6.34 15.70 22.35
CA TYR A 331 -5.96 16.73 23.31
C TYR A 331 -4.47 16.76 23.71
N PRO A 332 -3.55 16.98 22.76
CA PRO A 332 -2.15 17.15 23.08
C PRO A 332 -1.98 18.36 24.03
N THR A 333 -1.11 18.18 25.01
CA THR A 333 -0.74 19.25 25.93
C THR A 333 0.26 20.21 25.28
N LYS A 334 0.50 21.35 25.90
CA LYS A 334 1.54 22.28 25.46
C LYS A 334 2.94 21.60 25.47
N VAL A 335 3.18 20.76 26.47
CA VAL A 335 4.42 19.99 26.59
C VAL A 335 4.57 19.00 25.43
N ASP A 336 3.52 18.26 25.08
CA ASP A 336 3.55 17.35 23.93
C ASP A 336 3.87 18.10 22.62
N THR A 337 3.29 19.30 22.46
CA THR A 337 3.55 20.17 21.30
C THR A 337 5.01 20.62 21.25
N GLU A 338 5.57 21.08 22.37
CA GLU A 338 6.96 21.53 22.43
C GLU A 338 7.95 20.38 22.18
N LEU A 339 7.70 19.21 22.76
CA LEU A 339 8.52 18.01 22.53
C LEU A 339 8.47 17.57 21.05
N PHE A 340 7.29 17.60 20.45
CA PHE A 340 7.16 17.25 19.02
C PHE A 340 7.87 18.28 18.13
N GLN A 341 7.74 19.57 18.39
CA GLN A 341 8.45 20.60 17.64
C GLN A 341 9.97 20.41 17.71
N GLN A 342 10.50 20.05 18.89
CA GLN A 342 11.92 19.74 19.03
C GLN A 342 12.31 18.47 18.26
N PHE A 343 11.44 17.43 18.26
CA PHE A 343 11.67 16.25 17.45
C PHE A 343 11.66 16.55 15.96
N VAL A 344 10.73 17.37 15.48
CA VAL A 344 10.68 17.83 14.07
C VAL A 344 12.01 18.49 13.67
N LEU A 345 12.55 19.35 14.53
CA LEU A 345 13.85 19.97 14.30
C LEU A 345 14.97 18.93 14.16
N TYR A 346 15.07 18.01 15.12
CA TYR A 346 16.13 16.99 15.09
C TYR A 346 15.98 16.04 13.90
N THR A 347 14.78 15.68 13.55
CA THR A 347 14.49 14.85 12.38
C THR A 347 14.84 15.55 11.09
N PHE A 348 14.56 16.84 11.00
CA PHE A 348 15.01 17.64 9.86
C PHE A 348 16.53 17.67 9.75
N ILE A 349 17.23 17.98 10.85
CA ILE A 349 18.71 17.99 10.89
C ILE A 349 19.25 16.63 10.45
N TRP A 350 18.70 15.54 10.97
CA TRP A 350 19.12 14.20 10.60
C TRP A 350 18.88 13.88 9.11
N ALA A 351 17.67 14.03 8.62
CA ALA A 351 17.31 13.64 7.26
C ALA A 351 18.02 14.52 6.20
N TYR A 352 18.14 15.82 6.46
CA TYR A 352 18.73 16.76 5.51
C TYR A 352 20.22 16.94 5.67
N SER A 353 20.84 16.54 6.77
CA SER A 353 22.29 16.32 6.84
C SER A 353 22.77 15.34 5.78
N LEU A 354 22.02 14.26 5.56
CA LEU A 354 22.30 13.32 4.48
C LEU A 354 22.25 14.02 3.11
N ARG A 355 21.23 14.83 2.87
CA ARG A 355 21.07 15.56 1.60
C ARG A 355 22.19 16.58 1.37
N ALA A 356 22.65 17.24 2.43
CA ALA A 356 23.77 18.20 2.37
C ALA A 356 25.11 17.52 2.08
N GLN A 357 25.31 16.30 2.53
CA GLN A 357 26.55 15.55 2.32
C GLN A 357 26.63 14.88 0.94
N TYR A 358 25.49 14.65 0.28
CA TYR A 358 25.43 13.96 -1.01
C TYR A 358 24.73 14.80 -2.07
N TYR A 359 25.45 15.19 -3.10
CA TYR A 359 24.86 15.85 -4.27
C TYR A 359 23.96 14.88 -5.05
N HIS A 360 24.46 13.69 -5.35
CA HIS A 360 23.71 12.59 -5.93
C HIS A 360 23.39 11.57 -4.84
N LEU A 361 22.23 11.72 -4.21
CA LEU A 361 21.77 10.80 -3.18
C LEU A 361 20.94 9.68 -3.79
N GLY A 362 21.40 8.43 -3.60
CA GLY A 362 20.68 7.20 -3.97
C GLY A 362 20.37 6.33 -2.75
N TRP A 363 19.56 5.31 -2.96
CA TRP A 363 19.10 4.42 -1.89
C TRP A 363 20.22 3.68 -1.16
N LEU A 364 21.30 3.29 -1.86
CA LEU A 364 22.42 2.60 -1.23
C LEU A 364 23.08 3.46 -0.13
N SER A 365 23.37 4.72 -0.44
CA SER A 365 23.94 5.67 0.53
C SER A 365 22.97 5.99 1.65
N ALA A 366 21.68 6.15 1.32
CA ALA A 366 20.64 6.40 2.30
C ALA A 366 20.47 5.23 3.29
N GLN A 367 20.44 3.99 2.82
CA GLN A 367 20.33 2.81 3.67
C GLN A 367 21.51 2.68 4.65
N ASN A 368 22.74 2.89 4.17
CA ASN A 368 23.91 2.88 5.04
C ASN A 368 23.84 3.98 6.11
N TYR A 369 23.42 5.19 5.72
CA TYR A 369 23.24 6.30 6.63
C TYR A 369 22.20 6.01 7.71
N ILE A 370 21.01 5.55 7.28
CA ILE A 370 19.88 5.20 8.17
C ILE A 370 20.27 4.13 9.19
N LEU A 371 21.09 3.15 8.78
CA LEU A 371 21.48 2.05 9.65
C LEU A 371 22.71 2.38 10.53
N GLY A 372 23.19 3.62 10.51
CA GLY A 372 24.38 4.01 11.26
C GLY A 372 25.69 3.39 10.72
N ARG A 373 25.68 2.94 9.47
CA ARG A 373 26.82 2.29 8.77
C ARG A 373 27.55 3.26 7.82
N GLY A 374 27.26 4.55 7.96
CA GLY A 374 27.96 5.59 7.19
C GLY A 374 29.45 5.56 7.51
N GLY A 375 30.32 5.69 6.46
CA GLY A 375 31.76 5.76 6.64
C GLY A 375 32.18 6.97 7.48
N LYS A 376 33.47 7.06 7.83
CA LYS A 376 34.03 8.10 8.72
C LYS A 376 33.73 9.56 8.35
N GLY A 377 33.21 9.82 7.15
CA GLY A 377 32.81 11.15 6.69
C GLY A 377 31.33 11.49 6.84
N ASN A 378 30.47 10.53 7.21
CA ASN A 378 29.03 10.76 7.34
C ASN A 378 28.65 11.23 8.73
N VAL A 379 28.45 12.53 8.86
CA VAL A 379 27.92 13.13 10.08
C VAL A 379 26.44 12.81 10.23
N ASN A 380 25.98 12.56 11.45
CA ASN A 380 24.61 12.24 11.79
C ASN A 380 24.06 10.90 11.23
N SER A 381 24.94 9.99 10.78
CA SER A 381 24.56 8.64 10.41
C SER A 381 24.17 7.85 11.65
N LEU A 382 22.88 7.64 11.86
CA LEU A 382 22.33 6.90 13.00
C LEU A 382 20.95 6.31 12.64
N ASN A 383 20.57 5.23 13.33
CA ASN A 383 19.25 4.64 13.13
C ASN A 383 18.19 5.36 13.99
N MET A 384 17.64 6.41 13.42
CA MET A 384 16.56 7.20 14.04
C MET A 384 15.36 6.33 14.43
N TYR A 385 14.96 5.40 13.57
CA TYR A 385 13.80 4.54 13.79
C TYR A 385 13.99 3.60 14.99
N LYS A 386 15.18 3.04 15.11
CA LYS A 386 15.51 2.21 16.28
C LYS A 386 15.55 3.04 17.56
N LEU A 387 16.12 4.23 17.53
CA LEU A 387 16.12 5.13 18.68
C LEU A 387 14.71 5.49 19.14
N ILE A 388 13.81 5.79 18.20
CA ILE A 388 12.39 6.05 18.52
C ILE A 388 11.77 4.82 19.15
N ALA A 389 11.95 3.63 18.53
CA ALA A 389 11.34 2.39 19.00
C ALA A 389 11.87 1.92 20.38
N ASP A 390 13.12 2.16 20.66
CA ASP A 390 13.77 1.73 21.92
C ASP A 390 13.59 2.75 23.06
N SER A 391 13.13 3.97 22.80
CA SER A 391 12.94 4.99 23.81
C SER A 391 11.60 4.85 24.53
N ASP A 392 11.59 4.95 25.84
CA ASP A 392 10.38 4.85 26.66
C ASP A 392 9.59 6.16 26.72
N THR A 393 10.28 7.29 26.61
CA THR A 393 9.66 8.62 26.67
C THR A 393 10.21 9.55 25.59
N PRO A 394 9.42 10.55 25.15
CA PRO A 394 9.92 11.54 24.20
C PRO A 394 11.09 12.35 24.76
N VAL A 395 11.13 12.60 26.06
CA VAL A 395 12.23 13.35 26.71
C VAL A 395 13.54 12.56 26.63
N SER A 396 13.52 11.26 26.90
CA SER A 396 14.71 10.40 26.78
C SER A 396 15.24 10.33 25.35
N LEU A 397 14.33 10.20 24.38
CA LEU A 397 14.68 10.24 22.95
C LEU A 397 15.35 11.57 22.56
N LEU A 398 14.75 12.70 22.93
CA LEU A 398 15.27 14.02 22.59
C LEU A 398 16.63 14.29 23.23
N SER A 399 16.84 13.83 24.46
CA SER A 399 18.15 13.91 25.13
C SER A 399 19.22 13.09 24.39
N LEU A 400 18.87 11.88 23.94
CA LEU A 400 19.76 11.05 23.14
C LEU A 400 20.08 11.70 21.79
N LEU A 401 19.10 12.32 21.13
CA LEU A 401 19.30 13.00 19.86
C LEU A 401 20.17 14.25 20.00
N ALA A 402 19.97 15.04 21.05
CA ALA A 402 20.79 16.19 21.38
C ALA A 402 22.27 15.80 21.57
N ASP A 403 22.52 14.65 22.22
CA ASP A 403 23.87 14.13 22.43
C ASP A 403 24.51 13.53 21.15
N LYS A 404 23.72 12.93 20.28
CA LYS A 404 24.22 12.23 19.08
C LYS A 404 24.34 13.09 17.84
N LEU A 405 23.43 14.05 17.63
CA LEU A 405 23.47 14.91 16.48
C LEU A 405 24.59 15.96 16.59
N ARG A 406 25.34 16.14 15.51
CA ARG A 406 26.47 17.06 15.45
C ARG A 406 26.24 18.12 14.36
N PRO A 407 26.72 19.33 14.58
CA PRO A 407 26.71 20.34 13.54
C PRO A 407 27.50 19.88 12.31
N LEU A 408 27.03 20.25 11.13
CA LEU A 408 27.77 20.10 9.90
C LEU A 408 28.88 21.21 9.81
N SER A 409 29.93 20.90 9.09
CA SER A 409 30.98 21.86 8.75
C SER A 409 31.25 21.85 7.23
N ASP A 410 31.98 22.83 6.73
CA ASP A 410 32.36 22.87 5.32
C ASP A 410 33.04 21.59 4.85
N GLY A 411 33.82 20.94 5.71
CA GLY A 411 34.49 19.68 5.43
C GLY A 411 33.58 18.47 5.27
N ASN A 412 32.32 18.56 5.73
CA ASN A 412 31.33 17.49 5.60
C ASN A 412 30.56 17.56 4.29
N LEU A 413 30.65 18.67 3.56
CA LEU A 413 29.88 18.87 2.34
C LEU A 413 30.56 18.18 1.16
N SER A 414 29.77 17.61 0.27
CA SER A 414 30.32 17.22 -1.03
C SER A 414 30.79 18.48 -1.80
N LYS A 415 31.84 18.33 -2.60
CA LYS A 415 32.36 19.44 -3.39
C LYS A 415 31.30 20.13 -4.24
N ASN A 416 30.40 19.36 -4.84
CA ASN A 416 29.33 19.89 -5.66
C ASN A 416 28.24 20.62 -4.86
N VAL A 417 27.96 20.16 -3.64
CA VAL A 417 27.04 20.85 -2.72
C VAL A 417 27.65 22.16 -2.26
N ALA A 418 28.93 22.15 -1.83
CA ALA A 418 29.67 23.34 -1.43
C ALA A 418 29.75 24.38 -2.57
N LYS A 419 30.01 23.93 -3.80
CA LYS A 419 29.99 24.76 -5.00
C LYS A 419 28.63 25.38 -5.24
N GLY A 420 27.55 24.58 -5.20
CA GLY A 420 26.18 25.05 -5.38
C GLY A 420 25.74 26.10 -4.35
N ILE A 421 26.27 26.01 -3.11
CA ILE A 421 26.05 27.02 -2.06
C ILE A 421 26.82 28.30 -2.34
N ALA A 422 28.06 28.16 -2.76
CA ALA A 422 28.93 29.30 -3.02
C ALA A 422 28.53 30.08 -4.29
N GLU A 423 28.06 29.40 -5.31
CA GLU A 423 27.67 29.98 -6.60
C GLU A 423 26.26 30.54 -6.60
N ARG A 424 25.57 30.58 -5.47
CA ARG A 424 24.24 31.13 -5.40
C ARG A 424 24.22 32.61 -5.80
N THR A 425 23.96 32.83 -7.04
CA THR A 425 23.33 34.07 -7.51
C THR A 425 21.84 33.94 -7.29
N VAL A 426 21.20 35.04 -6.98
CA VAL A 426 19.82 35.16 -6.53
C VAL A 426 18.79 34.38 -7.37
N ASP A 427 19.13 33.94 -8.56
CA ASP A 427 18.22 33.32 -9.54
C ASP A 427 18.43 31.84 -9.79
N HIS A 428 19.43 31.18 -9.22
CA HIS A 428 19.68 29.76 -9.50
C HIS A 428 18.93 28.82 -8.57
N ILE A 429 17.95 28.13 -9.15
CA ILE A 429 17.03 27.19 -8.48
C ILE A 429 17.77 26.05 -7.76
N GLU A 430 18.89 25.55 -8.28
CA GLU A 430 19.66 24.48 -7.65
C GLU A 430 20.45 24.93 -6.41
N GLY A 431 21.03 26.11 -6.44
CA GLY A 431 21.66 26.72 -5.27
C GLY A 431 20.66 27.06 -4.17
N GLY A 432 19.42 27.38 -4.53
CA GLY A 432 18.34 27.71 -3.60
C GLY A 432 18.02 26.61 -2.59
N ILE A 433 17.94 25.34 -3.02
CA ILE A 433 17.65 24.19 -2.16
C ILE A 433 18.62 24.09 -0.99
N TYR A 434 19.91 24.08 -1.30
CA TYR A 434 20.96 23.92 -0.28
C TYR A 434 21.03 25.12 0.65
N THR A 435 20.79 26.31 0.15
CA THR A 435 20.82 27.50 0.99
C THR A 435 19.64 27.56 1.94
N ASP A 436 18.45 27.15 1.52
CA ASP A 436 17.30 27.09 2.41
C ASP A 436 17.57 26.12 3.57
N TYR A 437 18.17 24.94 3.30
CA TYR A 437 18.60 24.02 4.34
C TYR A 437 19.70 24.58 5.22
N PHE A 438 20.66 25.27 4.65
CA PHE A 438 21.78 25.87 5.38
C PHE A 438 21.36 27.03 6.26
N HIS A 439 20.46 27.87 5.81
CA HIS A 439 19.90 28.92 6.67
C HIS A 439 19.26 28.32 7.90
N PHE A 440 18.54 27.22 7.71
CA PHE A 440 17.89 26.52 8.79
C PHE A 440 18.90 25.87 9.75
N PHE A 441 19.92 25.20 9.23
CA PHE A 441 21.00 24.64 10.05
C PHE A 441 21.75 25.70 10.85
N LYS A 442 22.07 26.83 10.24
CA LYS A 442 22.74 27.97 10.91
C LYS A 442 21.87 28.60 11.99
N ALA A 443 20.60 28.83 11.70
CA ALA A 443 19.66 29.43 12.65
C ALA A 443 19.45 28.57 13.91
N ASN A 444 19.64 27.25 13.79
CA ASN A 444 19.48 26.30 14.89
C ASN A 444 20.83 25.75 15.42
N THR A 445 21.96 26.41 15.13
CA THR A 445 23.30 26.05 15.63
C THR A 445 23.84 24.69 15.16
N PHE A 446 23.27 24.10 14.12
CA PHE A 446 23.72 22.83 13.53
C PHE A 446 24.67 23.00 12.34
N TYR A 447 25.26 24.15 12.22
CA TYR A 447 26.34 24.41 11.26
C TYR A 447 27.44 25.25 11.90
N SER A 448 28.65 24.74 11.87
CA SER A 448 29.86 25.46 12.27
C SER A 448 30.76 25.66 11.04
N LYS A 449 31.41 26.85 10.92
CA LYS A 449 32.40 27.09 9.89
C LYS A 449 33.66 26.26 10.11
#